data_7223b8e9efb82de3576f18eafe80a4b1
#
_entry.id   7223b8e9efb82de3576f18eafe80a4b1
#
_cell.length_a   1.000
_cell.length_b   1.000
_cell.length_c   1.000
_cell.angle_alpha   90.00
_cell.angle_beta   90.00
_cell.angle_gamma   90.00
#
_symmetry.space_group_name_H-M   'P 1'
#
loop_
_entity.id
_entity.type
_entity.pdbx_description
1 polymer ?
#
loop_
_entity_poly.entity_id
_entity_poly.type
_entity_poly.pdbx_seq_one_letter_code
_entity_poly.pdbx_strand_id
1 'polypeptide(L)'
;MSELSQLSPQPLWDIFAKICSIPHPSYHEEALAQHILTWAKEKNLHAERDRVGNILLRKPATKGMENRKPVALQAHLDMVPQKNNDTVHDFAKDPIQPYIAGEWVKARGTTLGADNGIGMASALAVLADDSVEHGPLEVLLTMTEEAGMDGAFGLQPNWLQADILINTDSEEEGEIYMGCAGGIDFITTLPLQREAVPAGYQTLKLTLKGLKGGHSGAEIHVGLGNANKLLARFLFAHAAALNLRVLDLNGGTLRNAIPREASAVVAVPADKADALKALSQEFLAVLQNELSAKEKNITVLLEPTTSASQALSADSQQRFLALLNGTPNGVIRMSDAVKGVVETSLNVGVVTTSENEAEIICLIRSLIDSGKDYVVEMLTALGQLAGAKGAPKGGYPGWQPDADSPVMHLVRELYQELFDKTPNIMVIHAGLECGLFKKPYPNMDMVSIGPTITGPHSPDEQVHIESVGLYWKLLTSLLKAIPERA
;
A
#
# COMPACT_ATOMS: atom_id res chain seq x y z
N MET A 1 21.63 19.24 -21.69
CA MET A 1 20.73 19.64 -20.58
C MET A 1 19.43 18.90 -20.79
N SER A 2 18.83 18.39 -19.73
CA SER A 2 17.50 17.78 -19.79
C SER A 2 16.45 18.82 -20.17
N GLU A 3 15.38 18.44 -20.89
CA GLU A 3 14.27 19.37 -21.15
C GLU A 3 13.57 19.81 -19.84
N LEU A 4 13.72 19.05 -18.74
CA LEU A 4 13.20 19.43 -17.43
C LEU A 4 13.86 20.67 -16.83
N SER A 5 15.07 21.04 -17.27
CA SER A 5 15.79 22.24 -16.80
C SER A 5 15.10 23.57 -17.14
N GLN A 6 14.07 23.55 -18.01
CA GLN A 6 13.24 24.73 -18.28
C GLN A 6 12.05 24.90 -17.32
N LEU A 7 11.78 23.90 -16.49
CA LEU A 7 10.69 23.91 -15.53
C LEU A 7 11.07 24.66 -14.24
N SER A 8 10.06 25.14 -13.51
CA SER A 8 10.25 25.85 -12.23
C SER A 8 9.61 25.02 -11.08
N PRO A 9 10.32 24.89 -9.94
CA PRO A 9 11.64 25.46 -9.59
C PRO A 9 12.78 24.67 -10.26
N GLN A 10 13.63 25.38 -11.02
CA GLN A 10 14.69 24.75 -11.80
C GLN A 10 15.64 23.87 -10.98
N PRO A 11 16.15 24.26 -9.78
CA PRO A 11 17.05 23.41 -9.01
C PRO A 11 16.47 22.03 -8.67
N LEU A 12 15.18 21.95 -8.34
CA LEU A 12 14.50 20.70 -8.07
C LEU A 12 14.43 19.82 -9.32
N TRP A 13 14.03 20.38 -10.45
CA TRP A 13 13.90 19.63 -11.70
C TRP A 13 15.24 19.17 -12.26
N ASP A 14 16.31 19.95 -12.08
CA ASP A 14 17.67 19.54 -12.45
C ASP A 14 18.15 18.34 -11.62
N ILE A 15 17.87 18.35 -10.31
CA ILE A 15 18.19 17.23 -9.41
C ILE A 15 17.34 16.02 -9.77
N PHE A 16 16.03 16.18 -10.02
CA PHE A 16 15.16 15.08 -10.43
C PHE A 16 15.62 14.45 -11.76
N ALA A 17 15.99 15.27 -12.76
CA ALA A 17 16.56 14.76 -14.00
C ALA A 17 17.85 13.97 -13.77
N LYS A 18 18.66 14.39 -12.78
CA LYS A 18 19.88 13.67 -12.40
C LYS A 18 19.55 12.34 -11.73
N ILE A 19 18.57 12.30 -10.83
CA ILE A 19 18.07 11.07 -10.19
C ILE A 19 17.60 10.08 -11.27
N CYS A 20 16.75 10.49 -12.19
CA CYS A 20 16.28 9.67 -13.32
C CYS A 20 17.43 9.09 -14.16
N SER A 21 18.58 9.79 -14.24
CA SER A 21 19.74 9.33 -15.00
C SER A 21 20.53 8.20 -14.34
N ILE A 22 20.23 7.85 -13.09
CA ILE A 22 20.93 6.84 -12.30
C ILE A 22 19.95 5.72 -11.97
N PRO A 23 20.15 4.48 -12.42
CA PRO A 23 19.33 3.33 -12.06
C PRO A 23 19.26 3.13 -10.54
N HIS A 24 18.02 3.02 -10.00
CA HIS A 24 17.79 2.89 -8.56
C HIS A 24 16.50 2.10 -8.20
N PRO A 25 16.19 0.98 -8.89
CA PRO A 25 15.04 0.18 -8.46
C PRO A 25 15.29 -0.41 -7.07
N SER A 26 14.23 -0.80 -6.37
CA SER A 26 14.30 -1.44 -5.04
C SER A 26 15.38 -2.53 -5.00
N TYR A 27 16.16 -2.59 -3.95
CA TYR A 27 17.36 -3.44 -3.74
C TYR A 27 18.57 -3.11 -4.63
N HIS A 28 18.52 -2.07 -5.46
CA HIS A 28 19.61 -1.65 -6.36
C HIS A 28 19.91 -0.16 -6.27
N GLU A 29 19.69 0.47 -5.13
CA GLU A 29 19.81 1.92 -4.88
C GLU A 29 21.27 2.38 -4.72
N GLU A 30 22.24 1.46 -4.65
CA GLU A 30 23.62 1.77 -4.28
C GLU A 30 24.26 2.83 -5.17
N ALA A 31 24.01 2.81 -6.48
CA ALA A 31 24.57 3.79 -7.41
C ALA A 31 24.08 5.21 -7.12
N LEU A 32 22.78 5.36 -6.81
CA LEU A 32 22.18 6.64 -6.43
C LEU A 32 22.67 7.08 -5.04
N ALA A 33 22.74 6.16 -4.09
CA ALA A 33 23.27 6.42 -2.75
C ALA A 33 24.69 6.99 -2.78
N GLN A 34 25.59 6.37 -3.55
CA GLN A 34 26.98 6.84 -3.73
C GLN A 34 27.04 8.19 -4.43
N HIS A 35 26.18 8.43 -5.42
CA HIS A 35 26.08 9.74 -6.06
C HIS A 35 25.72 10.83 -5.04
N ILE A 36 24.69 10.59 -4.20
CA ILE A 36 24.23 11.56 -3.19
C ILE A 36 25.33 11.83 -2.15
N LEU A 37 26.02 10.80 -1.67
CA LEU A 37 27.15 10.98 -0.73
C LEU A 37 28.30 11.80 -1.34
N THR A 38 28.61 11.58 -2.62
CA THR A 38 29.62 12.35 -3.34
C THR A 38 29.19 13.79 -3.53
N TRP A 39 27.94 14.01 -3.96
CA TRP A 39 27.34 15.32 -4.12
C TRP A 39 27.31 16.10 -2.78
N ALA A 40 26.96 15.44 -1.67
CA ALA A 40 26.95 16.07 -0.36
C ALA A 40 28.36 16.55 0.05
N LYS A 41 29.39 15.73 -0.23
CA LYS A 41 30.79 16.11 0.02
C LYS A 41 31.20 17.31 -0.82
N GLU A 42 30.85 17.38 -2.09
CA GLU A 42 31.10 18.51 -2.98
C GLU A 42 30.43 19.80 -2.50
N LYS A 43 29.27 19.67 -1.85
CA LYS A 43 28.52 20.77 -1.23
C LYS A 43 28.94 21.10 0.19
N ASN A 44 29.98 20.44 0.74
CA ASN A 44 30.44 20.58 2.13
C ASN A 44 29.33 20.29 3.17
N LEU A 45 28.38 19.43 2.84
CA LEU A 45 27.36 18.96 3.75
C LEU A 45 27.87 17.78 4.60
N HIS A 46 27.43 17.69 5.85
CA HIS A 46 27.64 16.49 6.64
C HIS A 46 26.75 15.37 6.11
N ALA A 47 27.33 14.20 5.87
CA ALA A 47 26.64 13.02 5.35
C ALA A 47 27.05 11.79 6.14
N GLU A 48 26.09 11.01 6.56
CA GLU A 48 26.25 9.72 7.24
C GLU A 48 25.46 8.65 6.54
N ARG A 49 25.89 7.40 6.68
CA ARG A 49 25.15 6.23 6.22
C ARG A 49 25.02 5.25 7.37
N ASP A 50 23.80 4.73 7.61
CA ASP A 50 23.60 3.73 8.63
C ASP A 50 23.91 2.30 8.12
N ARG A 51 23.75 1.31 9.02
CA ARG A 51 24.05 -0.09 8.72
C ARG A 51 23.14 -0.76 7.70
N VAL A 52 21.93 -0.21 7.47
CA VAL A 52 20.98 -0.74 6.48
C VAL A 52 21.02 0.04 5.17
N GLY A 53 21.83 1.11 5.11
CA GLY A 53 22.09 1.86 3.89
C GLY A 53 21.39 3.21 3.82
N ASN A 54 20.54 3.57 4.77
CA ASN A 54 19.92 4.89 4.81
C ASN A 54 20.98 6.00 4.84
N ILE A 55 20.65 7.13 4.23
CA ILE A 55 21.51 8.30 4.19
C ILE A 55 20.91 9.41 5.05
N LEU A 56 21.73 10.01 5.88
CA LEU A 56 21.38 11.20 6.66
C LEU A 56 22.31 12.34 6.29
N LEU A 57 21.75 13.42 5.76
CA LEU A 57 22.43 14.66 5.45
C LEU A 57 22.06 15.73 6.45
N ARG A 58 22.99 16.62 6.84
CA ARG A 58 22.73 17.72 7.77
C ARG A 58 23.21 19.03 7.20
N LYS A 59 22.41 20.08 7.36
CA LYS A 59 22.74 21.47 7.07
C LYS A 59 22.47 22.34 8.31
N PRO A 60 23.44 23.18 8.75
CA PRO A 60 23.21 24.14 9.82
C PRO A 60 22.08 25.11 9.46
N ALA A 61 21.45 25.69 10.47
CA ALA A 61 20.43 26.70 10.29
C ALA A 61 20.97 27.89 9.46
N THR A 62 20.09 28.51 8.67
CA THR A 62 20.38 29.81 8.06
C THR A 62 20.48 30.89 9.13
N LYS A 63 21.21 31.96 8.82
CA LYS A 63 21.48 33.06 9.77
C LYS A 63 20.19 33.64 10.36
N GLY A 64 20.12 33.61 11.69
CA GLY A 64 18.94 34.08 12.44
C GLY A 64 17.87 33.06 12.69
N MET A 65 18.10 31.77 12.22
CA MET A 65 17.17 30.66 12.41
C MET A 65 17.72 29.56 13.35
N GLU A 66 18.84 29.85 14.04
CA GLU A 66 19.58 28.87 14.86
C GLU A 66 18.76 28.35 16.04
N ASN A 67 17.81 29.14 16.54
CA ASN A 67 16.94 28.76 17.65
C ASN A 67 15.64 28.07 17.24
N ARG A 68 15.45 27.79 15.96
CA ARG A 68 14.26 27.07 15.48
C ARG A 68 14.34 25.57 15.82
N LYS A 69 13.20 24.92 15.95
CA LYS A 69 13.14 23.47 16.12
C LYS A 69 13.82 22.80 14.92
N PRO A 70 14.64 21.77 15.13
CA PRO A 70 15.24 21.04 14.02
C PRO A 70 14.20 20.22 13.27
N VAL A 71 14.34 20.17 11.95
CA VAL A 71 13.43 19.50 11.03
C VAL A 71 14.17 18.43 10.26
N ALA A 72 13.56 17.26 10.07
CA ALA A 72 13.96 16.25 9.10
C ALA A 72 13.01 16.28 7.90
N LEU A 73 13.54 16.43 6.68
CA LEU A 73 12.84 16.08 5.44
C LEU A 73 13.11 14.61 5.16
N GLN A 74 12.11 13.85 4.75
CA GLN A 74 12.27 12.43 4.53
C GLN A 74 11.67 12.01 3.18
N ALA A 75 12.44 11.21 2.44
CA ALA A 75 12.07 10.57 1.19
C ALA A 75 12.72 9.18 1.10
N HIS A 76 12.28 8.33 0.18
CA HIS A 76 12.96 7.06 -0.11
C HIS A 76 13.82 7.12 -1.38
N LEU A 77 14.82 6.23 -1.44
CA LEU A 77 15.82 6.19 -2.51
C LEU A 77 15.38 5.37 -3.72
N ASP A 78 14.58 4.36 -3.49
CA ASP A 78 14.19 3.40 -4.53
C ASP A 78 12.98 3.86 -5.35
N MET A 79 12.73 3.15 -6.42
CA MET A 79 11.55 3.27 -7.25
C MET A 79 11.04 1.90 -7.69
N VAL A 80 9.74 1.78 -7.96
CA VAL A 80 9.12 0.58 -8.53
C VAL A 80 9.54 0.41 -10.00
N PRO A 81 10.14 -0.73 -10.39
CA PRO A 81 10.58 -0.99 -11.75
C PRO A 81 9.47 -1.64 -12.60
N GLN A 82 8.59 -0.85 -13.22
CA GLN A 82 7.54 -1.35 -14.12
C GLN A 82 7.71 -0.79 -15.54
N LYS A 83 7.42 -1.62 -16.53
CA LYS A 83 7.45 -1.23 -17.95
C LYS A 83 6.38 -1.95 -18.75
N ASN A 84 6.03 -1.40 -19.92
CA ASN A 84 5.18 -2.11 -20.88
C ASN A 84 5.91 -3.33 -21.46
N ASN A 85 5.16 -4.36 -21.86
CA ASN A 85 5.73 -5.62 -22.37
C ASN A 85 6.56 -5.45 -23.64
N ASP A 86 6.27 -4.43 -24.44
CA ASP A 86 6.95 -4.08 -25.68
C ASP A 86 8.14 -3.12 -25.49
N THR A 87 8.34 -2.62 -24.26
CA THR A 87 9.43 -1.70 -23.92
C THR A 87 10.72 -2.49 -23.63
N VAL A 88 11.78 -2.16 -24.38
CA VAL A 88 13.14 -2.69 -24.10
C VAL A 88 13.80 -1.77 -23.08
N HIS A 89 13.95 -2.21 -21.84
CA HIS A 89 14.57 -1.46 -20.75
C HIS A 89 15.06 -2.43 -19.66
N ASP A 90 16.27 -2.19 -19.15
CA ASP A 90 16.86 -2.91 -18.02
C ASP A 90 17.01 -1.92 -16.85
N PHE A 91 16.12 -1.97 -15.88
CA PHE A 91 16.11 -1.06 -14.72
C PHE A 91 17.39 -1.08 -13.87
N ALA A 92 18.22 -2.11 -13.99
CA ALA A 92 19.50 -2.17 -13.29
C ALA A 92 20.62 -1.41 -14.02
N LYS A 93 20.39 -0.99 -15.28
CA LYS A 93 21.45 -0.39 -16.14
C LYS A 93 21.02 0.85 -16.90
N ASP A 94 19.75 0.87 -17.34
CA ASP A 94 19.28 1.92 -18.23
C ASP A 94 18.67 3.07 -17.42
N PRO A 95 18.97 4.33 -17.78
CA PRO A 95 18.36 5.49 -17.14
C PRO A 95 16.90 5.62 -17.53
N ILE A 96 16.08 6.12 -16.60
CA ILE A 96 14.73 6.58 -16.90
C ILE A 96 14.82 7.76 -17.87
N GLN A 97 13.93 7.81 -18.85
CA GLN A 97 13.87 8.86 -19.86
C GLN A 97 12.65 9.77 -19.65
N PRO A 98 12.74 10.77 -18.74
CA PRO A 98 11.65 11.69 -18.51
C PRO A 98 11.46 12.64 -19.69
N TYR A 99 10.23 13.02 -19.95
CA TYR A 99 9.86 14.01 -20.96
C TYR A 99 8.63 14.82 -20.56
N ILE A 100 8.47 16.03 -21.12
CA ILE A 100 7.33 16.89 -20.85
C ILE A 100 6.19 16.51 -21.80
N ALA A 101 5.01 16.27 -21.24
CA ALA A 101 3.77 15.93 -21.95
C ALA A 101 2.63 16.88 -21.52
N GLY A 102 2.57 18.07 -22.10
CA GLY A 102 1.61 19.10 -21.70
C GLY A 102 1.91 19.62 -20.29
N GLU A 103 0.96 19.43 -19.37
CA GLU A 103 1.07 19.84 -17.95
C GLU A 103 1.77 18.79 -17.06
N TRP A 104 2.26 17.70 -17.66
CA TRP A 104 2.82 16.55 -16.95
C TRP A 104 4.25 16.25 -17.39
N VAL A 105 5.02 15.68 -16.48
CA VAL A 105 6.25 14.96 -16.77
C VAL A 105 5.96 13.47 -16.72
N LYS A 106 6.41 12.72 -17.72
CA LYS A 106 6.24 11.27 -17.91
C LYS A 106 7.55 10.59 -18.24
N ALA A 107 7.59 9.27 -18.17
CA ALA A 107 8.70 8.45 -18.70
C ALA A 107 8.30 7.68 -19.96
N ARG A 108 9.28 7.30 -20.78
CA ARG A 108 9.06 6.56 -22.05
C ARG A 108 8.92 5.07 -21.79
N GLY A 109 7.67 4.62 -21.61
CA GLY A 109 7.31 3.20 -21.50
C GLY A 109 7.71 2.51 -20.20
N THR A 110 8.16 3.28 -19.21
CA THR A 110 8.52 2.81 -17.87
C THR A 110 7.83 3.64 -16.80
N THR A 111 7.87 3.19 -15.54
CA THR A 111 7.64 4.05 -14.38
C THR A 111 8.58 5.27 -14.47
N LEU A 112 8.12 6.41 -13.95
CA LEU A 112 8.89 7.66 -13.94
C LEU A 112 9.84 7.74 -12.72
N GLY A 113 9.43 7.14 -11.60
CA GLY A 113 10.10 7.29 -10.30
C GLY A 113 9.90 8.69 -9.70
N ALA A 114 8.78 9.35 -10.00
CA ALA A 114 8.38 10.59 -9.33
C ALA A 114 8.04 10.32 -7.86
N ASP A 115 7.48 9.19 -7.59
CA ASP A 115 7.36 8.50 -6.32
C ASP A 115 8.68 7.73 -6.05
N ASN A 116 9.54 8.12 -5.12
CA ASN A 116 9.56 9.39 -4.37
C ASN A 116 10.69 10.32 -4.84
N GLY A 117 11.08 10.23 -6.14
CA GLY A 117 12.16 11.02 -6.74
C GLY A 117 11.93 12.53 -6.67
N ILE A 118 10.67 13.01 -6.72
CA ILE A 118 10.38 14.45 -6.57
C ILE A 118 10.56 14.89 -5.13
N GLY A 119 10.12 14.08 -4.15
CA GLY A 119 10.35 14.34 -2.73
C GLY A 119 11.84 14.40 -2.42
N MET A 120 12.60 13.41 -2.87
CA MET A 120 14.06 13.37 -2.74
C MET A 120 14.73 14.58 -3.41
N ALA A 121 14.32 14.93 -4.63
CA ALA A 121 14.86 16.09 -5.36
C ALA A 121 14.57 17.39 -4.62
N SER A 122 13.39 17.55 -4.03
CA SER A 122 13.03 18.74 -3.25
C SER A 122 13.90 18.89 -2.00
N ALA A 123 14.09 17.80 -1.25
CA ALA A 123 14.94 17.80 -0.06
C ALA A 123 16.40 18.16 -0.39
N LEU A 124 16.95 17.58 -1.45
CA LEU A 124 18.30 17.91 -1.93
C LEU A 124 18.40 19.33 -2.48
N ALA A 125 17.35 19.85 -3.15
CA ALA A 125 17.31 21.23 -3.62
C ALA A 125 17.33 22.24 -2.47
N VAL A 126 16.60 21.98 -1.38
CA VAL A 126 16.66 22.80 -0.14
C VAL A 126 18.07 22.80 0.45
N LEU A 127 18.75 21.65 0.47
CA LEU A 127 20.15 21.59 0.94
C LEU A 127 21.11 22.40 0.04
N ALA A 128 20.86 22.43 -1.27
CA ALA A 128 21.72 23.09 -2.26
C ALA A 128 21.49 24.61 -2.35
N ASP A 129 20.31 25.10 -1.95
CA ASP A 129 19.92 26.50 -2.09
C ASP A 129 20.11 27.25 -0.77
N ASP A 130 21.08 28.16 -0.72
CA ASP A 130 21.37 28.98 0.45
C ASP A 130 20.36 30.14 0.64
N SER A 131 19.45 30.34 -0.31
CA SER A 131 18.38 31.34 -0.19
C SER A 131 17.14 30.84 0.57
N VAL A 132 17.02 29.52 0.74
CA VAL A 132 15.94 28.91 1.50
C VAL A 132 16.21 29.08 3.01
N GLU A 133 15.35 29.82 3.70
CA GLU A 133 15.46 30.04 5.15
C GLU A 133 14.96 28.82 5.93
N HIS A 134 15.79 28.28 6.83
CA HIS A 134 15.44 27.10 7.66
C HIS A 134 16.22 27.06 8.97
N GLY A 135 15.67 26.44 9.99
CA GLY A 135 16.37 26.04 11.21
C GLY A 135 17.39 24.91 10.97
N PRO A 136 17.94 24.27 12.01
CA PRO A 136 18.77 23.09 11.82
C PRO A 136 18.01 22.04 10.98
N LEU A 137 18.62 21.56 9.90
CA LEU A 137 17.96 20.71 8.91
C LEU A 137 18.66 19.37 8.76
N GLU A 138 17.87 18.30 8.77
CA GLU A 138 18.25 16.95 8.42
C GLU A 138 17.51 16.51 7.16
N VAL A 139 18.12 15.67 6.34
CA VAL A 139 17.46 14.96 5.24
C VAL A 139 17.73 13.48 5.42
N LEU A 140 16.67 12.71 5.64
CA LEU A 140 16.70 11.26 5.76
C LEU A 140 16.23 10.64 4.44
N LEU A 141 17.10 9.85 3.81
CA LEU A 141 16.77 9.09 2.62
C LEU A 141 16.83 7.61 2.96
N THR A 142 15.69 6.94 2.85
CA THR A 142 15.53 5.54 3.25
C THR A 142 15.70 4.58 2.09
N MET A 143 16.09 3.34 2.40
CA MET A 143 16.28 2.26 1.45
C MET A 143 15.02 1.41 1.31
N THR A 144 14.72 0.98 0.09
CA THR A 144 13.81 -0.14 -0.20
C THR A 144 12.41 0.03 0.39
N GLU A 145 11.84 1.24 0.27
CA GLU A 145 10.48 1.52 0.75
C GLU A 145 9.47 0.64 0.03
N GLU A 146 9.51 0.63 -1.29
CA GLU A 146 8.55 0.03 -2.21
C GLU A 146 8.47 -1.51 -2.14
N ALA A 147 9.54 -2.13 -1.66
CA ALA A 147 9.62 -3.59 -1.61
C ALA A 147 9.51 -4.15 -0.19
N GLY A 148 9.64 -3.33 0.86
CA GLY A 148 9.58 -3.84 2.22
C GLY A 148 9.84 -2.85 3.34
N MET A 149 10.13 -1.58 3.05
CA MET A 149 10.47 -0.54 4.03
C MET A 149 11.70 -0.91 4.88
N ASP A 150 12.68 -1.63 4.31
CA ASP A 150 13.84 -2.16 5.05
C ASP A 150 14.63 -1.03 5.72
N GLY A 151 14.75 0.12 5.05
CA GLY A 151 15.38 1.31 5.59
C GLY A 151 14.70 1.82 6.85
N ALA A 152 13.39 1.98 6.81
CA ALA A 152 12.59 2.46 7.94
C ALA A 152 12.59 1.46 9.11
N PHE A 153 12.48 0.15 8.83
CA PHE A 153 12.63 -0.90 9.85
C PHE A 153 14.00 -0.90 10.52
N GLY A 154 15.04 -0.56 9.77
CA GLY A 154 16.42 -0.53 10.27
C GLY A 154 16.79 0.74 11.03
N LEU A 155 15.97 1.79 10.97
CA LEU A 155 16.25 3.10 11.57
C LEU A 155 16.47 2.98 13.09
N GLN A 156 17.60 3.51 13.56
CA GLN A 156 17.97 3.44 14.97
C GLN A 156 17.52 4.69 15.72
N PRO A 157 17.16 4.59 17.00
CA PRO A 157 16.90 5.74 17.85
C PRO A 157 18.15 6.61 18.01
N ASN A 158 17.96 7.91 18.25
CA ASN A 158 19.01 8.91 18.47
C ASN A 158 19.93 9.21 17.28
N TRP A 159 19.62 8.72 16.07
CA TRP A 159 20.37 9.09 14.87
C TRP A 159 19.85 10.42 14.31
N LEU A 160 18.54 10.60 14.19
CA LEU A 160 17.91 11.90 13.92
C LEU A 160 17.90 12.76 15.20
N GLN A 161 18.09 14.06 15.03
CA GLN A 161 17.99 15.07 16.09
C GLN A 161 16.76 15.98 15.90
N ALA A 162 15.99 15.74 14.86
CA ALA A 162 14.82 16.51 14.50
C ALA A 162 13.67 16.30 15.50
N ASP A 163 12.98 17.39 15.84
CA ASP A 163 11.74 17.39 16.61
C ASP A 163 10.51 17.20 15.68
N ILE A 164 10.66 17.58 14.40
CA ILE A 164 9.62 17.55 13.38
C ILE A 164 10.14 16.78 12.16
N LEU A 165 9.30 15.90 11.61
CA LEU A 165 9.59 15.21 10.36
C LEU A 165 8.54 15.58 9.31
N ILE A 166 9.00 16.05 8.17
CA ILE A 166 8.19 16.29 6.98
C ILE A 166 8.51 15.18 5.99
N ASN A 167 7.61 14.20 5.90
CA ASN A 167 7.66 13.18 4.86
C ASN A 167 7.19 13.81 3.54
N THR A 168 7.85 13.48 2.44
CA THR A 168 7.61 14.08 1.13
C THR A 168 7.05 13.08 0.12
N ASP A 169 6.34 12.09 0.62
CA ASP A 169 5.90 10.89 -0.10
C ASP A 169 4.39 10.87 -0.39
N SER A 170 3.72 12.00 -0.22
CA SER A 170 2.32 12.16 -0.61
C SER A 170 2.19 12.49 -2.09
N GLU A 171 1.12 12.01 -2.71
CA GLU A 171 0.92 12.04 -4.16
C GLU A 171 -0.24 12.95 -4.61
N GLU A 172 -0.77 13.81 -3.72
CA GLU A 172 -1.87 14.71 -4.05
C GLU A 172 -1.64 16.09 -3.46
N GLU A 173 -1.49 17.08 -4.34
CA GLU A 173 -1.39 18.48 -3.94
C GLU A 173 -2.70 18.94 -3.26
N GLY A 174 -2.57 19.66 -2.14
CA GLY A 174 -3.72 20.08 -1.34
C GLY A 174 -4.18 19.06 -0.31
N GLU A 175 -3.51 17.92 -0.20
CA GLU A 175 -3.71 16.95 0.88
C GLU A 175 -2.54 16.98 1.87
N ILE A 176 -2.87 16.91 3.16
CA ILE A 176 -1.93 16.86 4.27
C ILE A 176 -2.20 15.58 5.05
N TYR A 177 -1.28 14.65 5.01
CA TYR A 177 -1.43 13.39 5.73
C TYR A 177 -0.85 13.50 7.14
N MET A 178 -1.61 13.05 8.13
CA MET A 178 -1.24 13.06 9.55
C MET A 178 -1.41 11.68 10.21
N GLY A 179 -1.54 10.62 9.42
CA GLY A 179 -1.68 9.27 9.91
C GLY A 179 -1.74 8.24 8.79
N CYS A 180 -1.36 7.00 9.12
CA CYS A 180 -1.44 5.88 8.21
C CYS A 180 -1.75 4.57 8.93
N ALA A 181 -2.32 3.59 8.22
CA ALA A 181 -2.56 2.27 8.78
C ALA A 181 -1.26 1.44 8.84
N GLY A 182 -1.06 0.78 9.97
CA GLY A 182 -0.19 -0.38 10.03
C GLY A 182 -0.84 -1.59 9.36
N GLY A 183 -0.05 -2.62 9.11
CA GLY A 183 -0.53 -3.86 8.50
C GLY A 183 0.11 -5.09 9.12
N ILE A 184 -0.59 -6.23 9.05
CA ILE A 184 -0.07 -7.55 9.40
C ILE A 184 -0.79 -8.62 8.62
N ASP A 185 -0.06 -9.57 8.07
CA ASP A 185 -0.64 -10.76 7.48
C ASP A 185 -1.08 -11.73 8.56
N PHE A 186 -2.21 -12.39 8.35
CA PHE A 186 -2.62 -13.51 9.17
C PHE A 186 -2.86 -14.73 8.28
N ILE A 187 -2.08 -15.77 8.51
CA ILE A 187 -2.13 -17.00 7.74
C ILE A 187 -2.84 -18.06 8.57
N THR A 188 -3.97 -18.55 8.06
CA THR A 188 -4.72 -19.66 8.66
C THR A 188 -4.51 -20.91 7.83
N THR A 189 -4.01 -21.98 8.44
CA THR A 189 -3.81 -23.30 7.83
C THR A 189 -4.75 -24.30 8.47
N LEU A 190 -5.63 -24.89 7.67
CA LEU A 190 -6.58 -25.91 8.08
C LEU A 190 -6.12 -27.27 7.51
N PRO A 191 -5.81 -28.28 8.33
CA PRO A 191 -5.54 -29.64 7.86
C PRO A 191 -6.78 -30.22 7.18
N LEU A 192 -6.59 -30.82 6.00
CA LEU A 192 -7.63 -31.42 5.19
C LEU A 192 -7.47 -32.94 5.14
N GLN A 193 -8.59 -33.64 5.22
CA GLN A 193 -8.70 -35.03 4.86
C GLN A 193 -9.49 -35.16 3.58
N ARG A 194 -9.13 -36.12 2.75
CA ARG A 194 -9.78 -36.37 1.47
C ARG A 194 -10.36 -37.81 1.43
N GLU A 195 -11.40 -37.97 0.63
CA GLU A 195 -12.03 -39.26 0.38
C GLU A 195 -12.40 -39.39 -1.09
N ALA A 196 -12.59 -40.58 -1.55
CA ALA A 196 -12.96 -40.82 -2.96
C ALA A 196 -14.27 -40.12 -3.32
N VAL A 197 -14.31 -39.51 -4.50
CA VAL A 197 -15.57 -38.98 -5.04
C VAL A 197 -16.54 -40.14 -5.24
N PRO A 198 -17.79 -40.05 -4.70
CA PRO A 198 -18.74 -41.16 -4.82
C PRO A 198 -19.10 -41.47 -6.28
N ALA A 199 -19.38 -42.74 -6.58
CA ALA A 199 -19.84 -43.15 -7.91
C ALA A 199 -21.14 -42.43 -8.31
N GLY A 200 -21.29 -42.08 -9.58
CA GLY A 200 -22.46 -41.34 -10.08
C GLY A 200 -22.43 -39.84 -9.87
N TYR A 201 -21.30 -39.31 -9.39
CA TYR A 201 -21.08 -37.86 -9.31
C TYR A 201 -20.52 -37.31 -10.60
N GLN A 202 -20.95 -36.08 -10.95
CA GLN A 202 -20.40 -35.25 -12.04
C GLN A 202 -19.50 -34.17 -11.46
N THR A 203 -18.32 -34.02 -12.06
CA THR A 203 -17.34 -32.96 -11.64
C THR A 203 -17.50 -31.73 -12.50
N LEU A 204 -17.61 -30.59 -11.84
CA LEU A 204 -17.84 -29.27 -12.45
C LEU A 204 -16.89 -28.25 -11.86
N LYS A 205 -16.50 -27.25 -12.65
CA LYS A 205 -15.77 -26.09 -12.18
C LYS A 205 -16.74 -24.91 -12.05
N LEU A 206 -16.88 -24.39 -10.84
CA LEU A 206 -17.63 -23.19 -10.53
C LEU A 206 -16.64 -22.02 -10.45
N THR A 207 -16.81 -21.00 -11.30
CA THR A 207 -15.94 -19.82 -11.35
C THR A 207 -16.77 -18.57 -11.15
N LEU A 208 -16.39 -17.75 -10.18
CA LEU A 208 -16.89 -16.40 -9.96
C LEU A 208 -15.82 -15.42 -10.42
N LYS A 209 -16.13 -14.53 -11.36
CA LYS A 209 -15.20 -13.58 -11.97
C LYS A 209 -15.86 -12.31 -12.46
N GLY A 210 -15.06 -11.40 -13.00
CA GLY A 210 -15.54 -10.12 -13.54
C GLY A 210 -15.77 -9.05 -12.47
N LEU A 211 -15.29 -9.27 -11.25
CA LEU A 211 -15.26 -8.25 -10.22
C LEU A 211 -14.18 -7.20 -10.51
N LYS A 212 -14.41 -5.99 -10.02
CA LYS A 212 -13.52 -4.85 -10.23
C LYS A 212 -12.17 -5.04 -9.54
N GLY A 213 -12.18 -5.58 -8.32
CA GLY A 213 -11.00 -5.61 -7.46
C GLY A 213 -10.60 -4.22 -7.00
N GLY A 214 -9.46 -4.13 -6.30
CA GLY A 214 -8.94 -2.85 -5.80
C GLY A 214 -7.88 -3.06 -4.74
N HIS A 215 -7.31 -1.96 -4.25
CA HIS A 215 -6.34 -1.99 -3.16
C HIS A 215 -7.02 -2.31 -1.83
N SER A 216 -6.49 -3.28 -1.09
CA SER A 216 -7.09 -3.79 0.16
C SER A 216 -7.11 -2.79 1.32
N GLY A 217 -6.44 -1.66 1.18
CA GLY A 217 -6.45 -0.55 2.13
C GLY A 217 -7.26 0.63 1.60
N ALA A 218 -6.74 1.34 0.61
CA ALA A 218 -7.33 2.57 0.09
C ALA A 218 -8.78 2.42 -0.41
N GLU A 219 -9.15 1.26 -0.95
CA GLU A 219 -10.48 1.00 -1.50
C GLU A 219 -11.35 0.04 -0.67
N ILE A 220 -10.88 -0.42 0.50
CA ILE A 220 -11.62 -1.39 1.32
C ILE A 220 -13.00 -0.85 1.77
N HIS A 221 -13.09 0.46 1.98
CA HIS A 221 -14.33 1.16 2.37
C HIS A 221 -15.34 1.26 1.23
N VAL A 222 -14.90 1.09 -0.02
CA VAL A 222 -15.78 1.20 -1.19
C VAL A 222 -16.82 0.08 -1.22
N GLY A 223 -16.55 -1.07 -0.57
CA GLY A 223 -17.45 -2.22 -0.53
C GLY A 223 -17.49 -2.96 -1.88
N LEU A 224 -16.33 -3.15 -2.49
CA LEU A 224 -16.16 -3.99 -3.68
C LEU A 224 -16.35 -5.46 -3.35
N GLY A 225 -16.76 -6.26 -4.34
CA GLY A 225 -16.93 -7.69 -4.18
C GLY A 225 -15.60 -8.41 -3.93
N ASN A 226 -15.54 -9.27 -2.91
CA ASN A 226 -14.42 -10.17 -2.67
C ASN A 226 -14.80 -11.58 -3.17
N ALA A 227 -14.16 -12.03 -4.26
CA ALA A 227 -14.50 -13.29 -4.93
C ALA A 227 -14.41 -14.51 -3.99
N ASN A 228 -13.40 -14.55 -3.09
CA ASN A 228 -13.23 -15.63 -2.13
C ASN A 228 -14.43 -15.74 -1.19
N LYS A 229 -14.89 -14.61 -0.68
CA LYS A 229 -16.03 -14.54 0.22
C LYS A 229 -17.35 -14.88 -0.46
N LEU A 230 -17.55 -14.39 -1.68
CA LEU A 230 -18.76 -14.64 -2.45
C LEU A 230 -18.89 -16.12 -2.84
N LEU A 231 -17.79 -16.74 -3.28
CA LEU A 231 -17.76 -18.16 -3.60
C LEU A 231 -17.98 -19.02 -2.36
N ALA A 232 -17.35 -18.69 -1.24
CA ALA A 232 -17.54 -19.38 0.03
C ALA A 232 -19.00 -19.29 0.52
N ARG A 233 -19.64 -18.13 0.39
CA ARG A 233 -21.06 -17.92 0.72
C ARG A 233 -21.96 -18.87 -0.06
N PHE A 234 -21.75 -18.99 -1.36
CA PHE A 234 -22.53 -19.90 -2.22
C PHE A 234 -22.35 -21.35 -1.80
N LEU A 235 -21.11 -21.80 -1.66
CA LEU A 235 -20.81 -23.19 -1.32
C LEU A 235 -21.31 -23.55 0.07
N PHE A 236 -21.11 -22.67 1.05
CA PHE A 236 -21.60 -22.87 2.43
C PHE A 236 -23.12 -23.03 2.48
N ALA A 237 -23.85 -22.22 1.70
CA ALA A 237 -25.31 -22.24 1.69
C ALA A 237 -25.90 -23.49 1.02
N HIS A 238 -25.25 -24.03 -0.02
CA HIS A 238 -25.87 -25.02 -0.91
C HIS A 238 -25.23 -26.40 -0.86
N ALA A 239 -24.00 -26.55 -0.35
CA ALA A 239 -23.26 -27.81 -0.42
C ALA A 239 -24.02 -28.99 0.23
N ALA A 240 -24.61 -28.79 1.41
CA ALA A 240 -25.33 -29.85 2.11
C ALA A 240 -26.60 -30.30 1.36
N ALA A 241 -27.44 -29.37 0.89
CA ALA A 241 -28.70 -29.67 0.19
C ALA A 241 -28.46 -30.37 -1.16
N LEU A 242 -27.34 -30.07 -1.81
CA LEU A 242 -26.96 -30.67 -3.08
C LEU A 242 -26.14 -31.96 -2.92
N ASN A 243 -25.77 -32.35 -1.72
CA ASN A 243 -24.75 -33.38 -1.46
C ASN A 243 -23.44 -33.06 -2.23
N LEU A 244 -23.12 -31.78 -2.39
CA LEU A 244 -21.96 -31.30 -3.12
C LEU A 244 -20.68 -31.60 -2.34
N ARG A 245 -19.66 -32.04 -3.05
CA ARG A 245 -18.30 -32.29 -2.56
C ARG A 245 -17.33 -31.27 -3.18
N VAL A 246 -16.56 -30.58 -2.36
CA VAL A 246 -15.50 -29.70 -2.83
C VAL A 246 -14.23 -30.52 -3.06
N LEU A 247 -13.66 -30.39 -4.25
CA LEU A 247 -12.38 -31.01 -4.59
C LEU A 247 -11.25 -30.02 -4.42
N ASP A 248 -11.49 -28.77 -4.85
CA ASP A 248 -10.50 -27.70 -4.83
C ASP A 248 -11.20 -26.36 -4.73
N LEU A 249 -10.56 -25.37 -4.06
CA LEU A 249 -11.03 -24.00 -4.00
C LEU A 249 -9.82 -23.06 -3.97
N ASN A 250 -9.74 -22.17 -4.95
CA ASN A 250 -8.64 -21.22 -5.09
C ASN A 250 -9.16 -19.84 -5.51
N GLY A 251 -8.59 -18.79 -4.94
CA GLY A 251 -8.91 -17.43 -5.34
C GLY A 251 -7.98 -16.39 -4.75
N GLY A 252 -7.77 -15.32 -5.51
CA GLY A 252 -6.82 -14.29 -5.22
C GLY A 252 -5.35 -14.72 -5.41
N THR A 253 -4.49 -13.76 -5.68
CA THR A 253 -3.05 -13.98 -5.89
C THR A 253 -2.18 -13.09 -5.02
N LEU A 254 -2.73 -11.98 -4.55
CA LEU A 254 -2.04 -10.98 -3.74
C LEU A 254 -2.85 -10.65 -2.49
N ARG A 255 -2.22 -10.69 -1.32
CA ARG A 255 -2.85 -10.38 -0.04
C ARG A 255 -3.34 -8.93 0.08
N ASN A 256 -2.66 -8.01 -0.59
CA ASN A 256 -2.97 -6.57 -0.58
C ASN A 256 -3.93 -6.13 -1.70
N ALA A 257 -4.49 -7.06 -2.45
CA ALA A 257 -5.53 -6.80 -3.45
C ALA A 257 -6.86 -7.47 -3.05
N ILE A 258 -7.98 -6.82 -3.33
CA ILE A 258 -9.33 -7.41 -3.21
C ILE A 258 -9.50 -8.42 -4.32
N PRO A 259 -9.72 -9.72 -4.04
CA PRO A 259 -9.79 -10.77 -5.07
C PRO A 259 -10.90 -10.53 -6.09
N ARG A 260 -10.53 -10.54 -7.36
CA ARG A 260 -11.45 -10.32 -8.49
C ARG A 260 -12.08 -11.61 -9.00
N GLU A 261 -11.43 -12.74 -8.74
CA GLU A 261 -11.81 -14.06 -9.24
C GLU A 261 -11.54 -15.12 -8.17
N ALA A 262 -12.42 -16.11 -8.14
CA ALA A 262 -12.23 -17.33 -7.37
C ALA A 262 -12.90 -18.51 -8.10
N SER A 263 -12.37 -19.70 -7.93
CA SER A 263 -12.95 -20.89 -8.51
C SER A 263 -12.91 -22.08 -7.55
N ALA A 264 -13.89 -22.95 -7.68
CA ALA A 264 -13.92 -24.23 -6.98
C ALA A 264 -14.18 -25.37 -7.98
N VAL A 265 -13.48 -26.47 -7.82
CA VAL A 265 -13.82 -27.74 -8.46
C VAL A 265 -14.72 -28.49 -7.48
N VAL A 266 -15.89 -28.85 -7.95
CA VAL A 266 -16.94 -29.48 -7.13
C VAL A 266 -17.46 -30.75 -7.81
N ALA A 267 -17.91 -31.70 -7.03
CA ALA A 267 -18.65 -32.86 -7.52
C ALA A 267 -20.04 -32.91 -6.91
N VAL A 268 -21.05 -33.21 -7.71
CA VAL A 268 -22.45 -33.37 -7.29
C VAL A 268 -23.02 -34.67 -7.89
N PRO A 269 -24.03 -35.31 -7.24
CA PRO A 269 -24.81 -36.39 -7.90
C PRO A 269 -25.28 -35.90 -9.27
N ALA A 270 -25.23 -36.73 -10.28
CA ALA A 270 -25.58 -36.36 -11.65
C ALA A 270 -26.99 -35.77 -11.78
N ASP A 271 -27.95 -36.24 -10.97
CA ASP A 271 -29.32 -35.74 -10.90
C ASP A 271 -29.43 -34.37 -10.21
N LYS A 272 -28.38 -33.86 -9.55
CA LYS A 272 -28.31 -32.54 -8.91
C LYS A 272 -27.57 -31.49 -9.73
N ALA A 273 -26.97 -31.86 -10.87
CA ALA A 273 -26.18 -30.93 -11.68
C ALA A 273 -27.03 -29.76 -12.22
N ASP A 274 -28.26 -30.03 -12.68
CA ASP A 274 -29.17 -28.97 -13.14
C ASP A 274 -29.63 -28.05 -11.98
N ALA A 275 -29.85 -28.62 -10.79
CA ALA A 275 -30.16 -27.82 -9.60
C ALA A 275 -28.99 -26.89 -9.20
N LEU A 276 -27.75 -27.39 -9.24
CA LEU A 276 -26.54 -26.56 -9.01
C LEU A 276 -26.46 -25.42 -10.02
N LYS A 277 -26.73 -25.71 -11.31
CA LYS A 277 -26.75 -24.70 -12.36
C LYS A 277 -27.81 -23.62 -12.12
N ALA A 278 -29.03 -24.03 -11.78
CA ALA A 278 -30.12 -23.09 -11.45
C ALA A 278 -29.75 -22.19 -10.27
N LEU A 279 -29.28 -22.76 -9.16
CA LEU A 279 -28.86 -22.02 -7.97
C LEU A 279 -27.67 -21.08 -8.25
N SER A 280 -26.75 -21.45 -9.13
CA SER A 280 -25.65 -20.56 -9.51
C SER A 280 -26.12 -19.33 -10.29
N GLN A 281 -27.17 -19.46 -11.12
CA GLN A 281 -27.79 -18.34 -11.85
C GLN A 281 -28.63 -17.46 -10.91
N GLU A 282 -29.38 -18.07 -9.99
CA GLU A 282 -30.09 -17.32 -8.94
C GLU A 282 -29.13 -16.53 -8.07
N PHE A 283 -27.99 -17.14 -7.68
CA PHE A 283 -26.97 -16.45 -6.92
C PHE A 283 -26.33 -15.30 -7.70
N LEU A 284 -26.09 -15.46 -9.00
CA LEU A 284 -25.64 -14.35 -9.85
C LEU A 284 -26.63 -13.17 -9.81
N ALA A 285 -27.91 -13.43 -9.92
CA ALA A 285 -28.94 -12.39 -9.84
C ALA A 285 -28.93 -11.69 -8.47
N VAL A 286 -28.74 -12.44 -7.36
CA VAL A 286 -28.57 -11.88 -6.01
C VAL A 286 -27.35 -10.94 -5.97
N LEU A 287 -26.20 -11.39 -6.47
CA LEU A 287 -24.98 -10.58 -6.48
C LEU A 287 -25.10 -9.33 -7.36
N GLN A 288 -25.74 -9.45 -8.52
CA GLN A 288 -26.02 -8.32 -9.39
C GLN A 288 -26.93 -7.28 -8.74
N ASN A 289 -27.86 -7.70 -7.88
CA ASN A 289 -28.69 -6.77 -7.11
C ASN A 289 -27.90 -6.14 -5.95
N GLU A 290 -27.19 -6.94 -5.16
CA GLU A 290 -26.45 -6.46 -3.96
C GLU A 290 -25.26 -5.53 -4.33
N LEU A 291 -24.60 -5.78 -5.45
CA LEU A 291 -23.37 -5.10 -5.87
C LEU A 291 -23.56 -4.20 -7.10
N SER A 292 -24.80 -3.97 -7.54
CA SER A 292 -25.18 -3.32 -8.80
C SER A 292 -24.51 -1.96 -9.06
N ALA A 293 -24.27 -1.18 -7.99
CA ALA A 293 -23.66 0.14 -8.12
C ALA A 293 -22.18 0.08 -8.50
N LYS A 294 -21.50 -1.02 -8.20
CA LYS A 294 -20.03 -1.12 -8.25
C LYS A 294 -19.51 -2.22 -9.17
N GLU A 295 -20.19 -3.38 -9.20
CA GLU A 295 -19.77 -4.58 -9.91
C GLU A 295 -20.69 -4.86 -11.12
N LYS A 296 -20.35 -4.28 -12.26
CA LYS A 296 -21.21 -4.36 -13.47
C LYS A 296 -20.97 -5.60 -14.32
N ASN A 297 -19.79 -6.24 -14.17
CA ASN A 297 -19.35 -7.33 -15.04
C ASN A 297 -19.25 -8.69 -14.32
N ILE A 298 -19.85 -8.81 -13.12
CA ILE A 298 -19.81 -10.04 -12.36
C ILE A 298 -20.47 -11.18 -13.12
N THR A 299 -19.82 -12.34 -13.15
CA THR A 299 -20.30 -13.55 -13.76
C THR A 299 -20.05 -14.75 -12.86
N VAL A 300 -20.98 -15.72 -12.90
CA VAL A 300 -20.83 -17.03 -12.28
C VAL A 300 -20.95 -18.08 -13.39
N LEU A 301 -19.87 -18.83 -13.62
CA LEU A 301 -19.77 -19.86 -14.65
C LEU A 301 -19.74 -21.23 -14.01
N LEU A 302 -20.45 -22.18 -14.59
CA LEU A 302 -20.40 -23.59 -14.24
C LEU A 302 -20.09 -24.42 -15.48
N GLU A 303 -18.92 -25.04 -15.49
CA GLU A 303 -18.39 -25.73 -16.69
C GLU A 303 -17.97 -27.16 -16.32
N PRO A 304 -18.15 -28.13 -17.23
CA PRO A 304 -17.56 -29.46 -17.04
C PRO A 304 -16.04 -29.36 -16.92
N THR A 305 -15.46 -30.20 -16.04
CA THR A 305 -14.01 -30.28 -15.89
C THR A 305 -13.58 -31.73 -15.72
N THR A 306 -12.29 -32.00 -15.92
CA THR A 306 -11.73 -33.34 -15.69
C THR A 306 -11.83 -33.68 -14.22
N SER A 307 -12.32 -34.88 -13.93
CA SER A 307 -12.52 -35.35 -12.56
C SER A 307 -11.19 -35.66 -11.87
N ALA A 308 -10.98 -35.02 -10.70
CA ALA A 308 -10.06 -35.57 -9.71
C ALA A 308 -10.78 -36.69 -8.94
N SER A 309 -10.04 -37.70 -8.51
CA SER A 309 -10.60 -38.89 -7.82
C SER A 309 -10.90 -38.65 -6.35
N GLN A 310 -10.44 -37.52 -5.78
CA GLN A 310 -10.49 -37.22 -4.36
C GLN A 310 -11.18 -35.89 -4.12
N ALA A 311 -12.13 -35.86 -3.18
CA ALA A 311 -12.78 -34.67 -2.66
C ALA A 311 -12.41 -34.46 -1.18
N LEU A 312 -12.67 -33.29 -0.65
CA LEU A 312 -12.58 -33.09 0.79
C LEU A 312 -13.55 -34.02 1.53
N SER A 313 -13.11 -34.60 2.64
CA SER A 313 -14.02 -35.35 3.53
C SER A 313 -15.16 -34.44 4.00
N ALA A 314 -16.28 -35.03 4.38
CA ALA A 314 -17.44 -34.25 4.82
C ALA A 314 -17.10 -33.28 5.98
N ASP A 315 -16.30 -33.74 6.94
CA ASP A 315 -15.84 -32.95 8.08
C ASP A 315 -14.89 -31.84 7.65
N SER A 316 -13.88 -32.14 6.81
CA SER A 316 -12.93 -31.13 6.31
C SER A 316 -13.64 -30.05 5.50
N GLN A 317 -14.57 -30.44 4.61
CA GLN A 317 -15.36 -29.51 3.83
C GLN A 317 -16.20 -28.59 4.71
N GLN A 318 -16.92 -29.15 5.69
CA GLN A 318 -17.77 -28.37 6.59
C GLN A 318 -16.93 -27.34 7.37
N ARG A 319 -15.81 -27.76 7.96
CA ARG A 319 -14.92 -26.88 8.70
C ARG A 319 -14.31 -25.80 7.80
N PHE A 320 -13.85 -26.16 6.61
CA PHE A 320 -13.24 -25.22 5.68
C PHE A 320 -14.25 -24.16 5.20
N LEU A 321 -15.42 -24.58 4.74
CA LEU A 321 -16.44 -23.66 4.26
C LEU A 321 -16.97 -22.77 5.39
N ALA A 322 -17.16 -23.30 6.60
CA ALA A 322 -17.57 -22.54 7.77
C ALA A 322 -16.51 -21.50 8.17
N LEU A 323 -15.23 -21.92 8.20
CA LEU A 323 -14.11 -21.04 8.50
C LEU A 323 -14.02 -19.91 7.47
N LEU A 324 -13.96 -20.22 6.18
CA LEU A 324 -13.81 -19.21 5.12
C LEU A 324 -15.02 -18.28 5.04
N ASN A 325 -16.25 -18.81 5.19
CA ASN A 325 -17.47 -17.99 5.19
C ASN A 325 -17.58 -17.14 6.46
N GLY A 326 -17.19 -17.68 7.62
CA GLY A 326 -17.20 -16.99 8.92
C GLY A 326 -16.09 -15.97 9.10
N THR A 327 -14.96 -16.10 8.39
CA THR A 327 -13.88 -15.11 8.43
C THR A 327 -14.41 -13.74 7.98
N PRO A 328 -14.31 -12.68 8.80
CA PRO A 328 -14.76 -11.34 8.40
C PRO A 328 -13.97 -10.82 7.20
N ASN A 329 -14.53 -9.82 6.52
CA ASN A 329 -13.88 -9.15 5.39
C ASN A 329 -14.42 -7.73 5.22
N GLY A 330 -13.57 -6.80 4.83
CA GLY A 330 -13.96 -5.40 4.66
C GLY A 330 -13.65 -4.56 5.89
N VAL A 331 -14.42 -3.49 6.09
CA VAL A 331 -14.28 -2.58 7.22
C VAL A 331 -14.76 -3.27 8.51
N ILE A 332 -13.87 -3.31 9.51
CA ILE A 332 -14.20 -3.81 10.86
C ILE A 332 -14.62 -2.65 11.76
N ARG A 333 -13.93 -1.51 11.68
CA ARG A 333 -14.22 -0.31 12.46
C ARG A 333 -13.88 0.96 11.70
N MET A 334 -14.71 1.99 11.85
CA MET A 334 -14.42 3.35 11.42
C MET A 334 -13.70 4.13 12.52
N SER A 335 -12.90 5.11 12.14
CA SER A 335 -12.17 5.97 13.09
C SER A 335 -13.12 6.89 13.85
N ASP A 336 -12.94 6.95 15.17
CA ASP A 336 -13.61 7.92 16.02
C ASP A 336 -12.91 9.30 15.99
N ALA A 337 -11.59 9.29 15.69
CA ALA A 337 -10.79 10.50 15.66
C ALA A 337 -10.94 11.29 14.35
N VAL A 338 -11.13 10.60 13.22
CA VAL A 338 -11.22 11.23 11.89
C VAL A 338 -12.45 10.71 11.16
N LYS A 339 -13.42 11.59 10.95
CA LYS A 339 -14.69 11.24 10.33
C LYS A 339 -14.50 10.70 8.89
N GLY A 340 -15.13 9.57 8.59
CA GLY A 340 -15.13 8.97 7.26
C GLY A 340 -13.91 8.10 6.96
N VAL A 341 -12.94 8.04 7.86
CA VAL A 341 -11.73 7.22 7.72
C VAL A 341 -11.94 5.84 8.32
N VAL A 342 -11.45 4.81 7.64
CA VAL A 342 -11.41 3.44 8.17
C VAL A 342 -10.31 3.35 9.24
N GLU A 343 -10.66 2.90 10.45
CA GLU A 343 -9.68 2.59 11.48
C GLU A 343 -9.07 1.21 11.26
N THR A 344 -9.92 0.18 11.20
CA THR A 344 -9.51 -1.23 11.13
C THR A 344 -10.25 -1.96 10.03
N SER A 345 -9.53 -2.74 9.24
CA SER A 345 -10.07 -3.55 8.15
C SER A 345 -9.38 -4.90 8.01
N LEU A 346 -10.03 -5.79 7.29
CA LEU A 346 -9.52 -7.12 6.94
C LEU A 346 -9.84 -7.43 5.48
N ASN A 347 -8.86 -7.91 4.74
CA ASN A 347 -9.02 -8.44 3.39
C ASN A 347 -8.67 -9.94 3.36
N VAL A 348 -9.63 -10.78 2.98
CA VAL A 348 -9.38 -12.20 2.66
C VAL A 348 -8.76 -12.25 1.26
N GLY A 349 -7.43 -12.09 1.19
CA GLY A 349 -6.71 -11.85 -0.06
C GLY A 349 -6.46 -13.10 -0.88
N VAL A 350 -6.02 -14.18 -0.25
CA VAL A 350 -5.67 -15.43 -0.96
C VAL A 350 -6.30 -16.62 -0.24
N VAL A 351 -6.85 -17.52 -1.02
CA VAL A 351 -7.34 -18.82 -0.55
C VAL A 351 -6.80 -19.89 -1.49
N THR A 352 -6.15 -20.90 -0.93
CA THR A 352 -5.65 -22.06 -1.68
C THR A 352 -5.98 -23.36 -0.97
N THR A 353 -6.22 -24.40 -1.75
CA THR A 353 -6.33 -25.78 -1.25
C THR A 353 -5.22 -26.62 -1.88
N SER A 354 -4.60 -27.45 -1.07
CA SER A 354 -3.62 -28.45 -1.47
C SER A 354 -4.13 -29.87 -1.18
N GLU A 355 -3.29 -30.85 -1.32
CA GLU A 355 -3.64 -32.24 -0.99
C GLU A 355 -4.04 -32.40 0.49
N ASN A 356 -3.30 -31.76 1.40
CA ASN A 356 -3.39 -32.00 2.83
C ASN A 356 -3.85 -30.81 3.65
N GLU A 357 -3.96 -29.62 3.06
CA GLU A 357 -4.31 -28.41 3.80
C GLU A 357 -5.00 -27.35 2.93
N ALA A 358 -5.78 -26.50 3.58
CA ALA A 358 -6.24 -25.23 3.03
C ALA A 358 -5.52 -24.08 3.73
N GLU A 359 -5.12 -23.09 2.95
CA GLU A 359 -4.52 -21.86 3.45
C GLU A 359 -5.43 -20.66 3.13
N ILE A 360 -5.64 -19.81 4.13
CA ILE A 360 -6.35 -18.54 4.00
C ILE A 360 -5.38 -17.43 4.45
N ILE A 361 -5.00 -16.55 3.54
CA ILE A 361 -4.14 -15.41 3.83
C ILE A 361 -4.99 -14.14 3.88
N CYS A 362 -5.00 -13.51 5.04
CA CYS A 362 -5.66 -12.26 5.28
C CYS A 362 -4.65 -11.14 5.52
N LEU A 363 -4.93 -9.94 5.02
CA LEU A 363 -4.20 -8.74 5.40
C LEU A 363 -5.09 -7.89 6.31
N ILE A 364 -4.64 -7.70 7.54
CA ILE A 364 -5.24 -6.84 8.55
C ILE A 364 -4.57 -5.48 8.46
N ARG A 365 -5.36 -4.40 8.47
CA ARG A 365 -4.86 -3.02 8.56
C ARG A 365 -5.55 -2.30 9.70
N SER A 366 -4.79 -1.46 10.42
CA SER A 366 -5.37 -0.59 11.45
C SER A 366 -4.51 0.66 11.66
N LEU A 367 -5.17 1.78 11.94
CA LEU A 367 -4.53 3.01 12.41
C LEU A 367 -4.02 2.88 13.85
N ILE A 368 -4.56 1.91 14.59
CA ILE A 368 -4.29 1.66 16.01
C ILE A 368 -3.80 0.23 16.17
N ASP A 369 -2.62 0.04 16.74
CA ASP A 369 -2.01 -1.29 16.87
C ASP A 369 -2.88 -2.26 17.67
N SER A 370 -3.53 -1.81 18.75
CA SER A 370 -4.47 -2.64 19.52
C SER A 370 -5.69 -3.11 18.72
N GLY A 371 -6.14 -2.32 17.73
CA GLY A 371 -7.20 -2.73 16.80
C GLY A 371 -6.74 -3.84 15.85
N LYS A 372 -5.49 -3.77 15.40
CA LYS A 372 -4.83 -4.81 14.60
C LYS A 372 -4.70 -6.10 15.40
N ASP A 373 -4.21 -6.01 16.66
CA ASP A 373 -4.04 -7.15 17.55
C ASP A 373 -5.37 -7.84 17.88
N TYR A 374 -6.44 -7.06 18.10
CA TYR A 374 -7.79 -7.62 18.31
C TYR A 374 -8.27 -8.45 17.12
N VAL A 375 -8.03 -8.02 15.88
CA VAL A 375 -8.39 -8.83 14.69
C VAL A 375 -7.56 -10.11 14.62
N VAL A 376 -6.27 -10.06 14.98
CA VAL A 376 -5.43 -11.26 15.09
C VAL A 376 -6.00 -12.25 16.11
N GLU A 377 -6.42 -11.77 17.28
CA GLU A 377 -7.06 -12.60 18.32
C GLU A 377 -8.38 -13.22 17.81
N MET A 378 -9.22 -12.42 17.14
CA MET A 378 -10.48 -12.88 16.55
C MET A 378 -10.28 -13.99 15.52
N LEU A 379 -9.32 -13.83 14.61
CA LEU A 379 -8.98 -14.85 13.61
C LEU A 379 -8.36 -16.10 14.24
N THR A 380 -7.56 -15.93 15.29
CA THR A 380 -7.01 -17.04 16.07
C THR A 380 -8.13 -17.86 16.73
N ALA A 381 -9.08 -17.20 17.38
CA ALA A 381 -10.22 -17.87 18.00
C ALA A 381 -11.09 -18.60 16.96
N LEU A 382 -11.37 -17.97 15.82
CA LEU A 382 -12.12 -18.58 14.72
C LEU A 382 -11.40 -19.82 14.15
N GLY A 383 -10.08 -19.73 13.95
CA GLY A 383 -9.24 -20.85 13.55
C GLY A 383 -9.31 -22.02 14.54
N GLN A 384 -9.23 -21.75 15.84
CA GLN A 384 -9.34 -22.77 16.89
C GLN A 384 -10.69 -23.50 16.85
N LEU A 385 -11.79 -22.76 16.66
CA LEU A 385 -13.13 -23.36 16.52
C LEU A 385 -13.24 -24.28 15.30
N ALA A 386 -12.54 -23.97 14.21
CA ALA A 386 -12.50 -24.80 13.01
C ALA A 386 -11.44 -25.94 13.06
N GLY A 387 -10.62 -25.98 14.10
CA GLY A 387 -9.49 -26.91 14.20
C GLY A 387 -8.32 -26.54 13.25
N ALA A 388 -8.22 -25.28 12.91
CA ALA A 388 -7.13 -24.70 12.13
C ALA A 388 -6.03 -24.08 13.02
N LYS A 389 -4.86 -23.88 12.44
CA LYS A 389 -3.78 -23.11 13.05
C LYS A 389 -3.70 -21.76 12.35
N GLY A 390 -3.66 -20.68 13.12
CA GLY A 390 -3.47 -19.32 12.61
C GLY A 390 -2.23 -18.68 13.23
N ALA A 391 -1.50 -17.92 12.42
CA ALA A 391 -0.36 -17.15 12.90
C ALA A 391 -0.23 -15.81 12.17
N PRO A 392 0.08 -14.73 12.89
CA PRO A 392 0.48 -13.47 12.28
C PRO A 392 1.87 -13.62 11.63
N LYS A 393 2.10 -12.92 10.51
CA LYS A 393 3.39 -12.92 9.82
C LYS A 393 3.73 -11.52 9.34
N GLY A 394 5.00 -11.14 9.52
CA GLY A 394 5.46 -9.79 9.20
C GLY A 394 4.76 -8.76 10.09
N GLY A 395 4.54 -7.59 9.54
CA GLY A 395 3.78 -6.54 10.20
C GLY A 395 4.59 -5.28 10.44
N TYR A 396 3.88 -4.16 10.34
CA TYR A 396 4.39 -2.82 10.61
C TYR A 396 3.35 -2.03 11.39
N PRO A 397 3.77 -1.09 12.26
CA PRO A 397 2.87 -0.28 13.06
C PRO A 397 2.14 0.75 12.22
N GLY A 398 1.01 1.24 12.74
CA GLY A 398 0.34 2.42 12.22
C GLY A 398 0.97 3.71 12.72
N TRP A 399 0.69 4.79 12.00
CA TRP A 399 0.88 6.15 12.46
C TRP A 399 -0.49 6.68 12.88
N GLN A 400 -0.74 6.64 14.19
CA GLN A 400 -2.01 7.09 14.75
C GLN A 400 -2.20 8.59 14.50
N PRO A 401 -3.35 9.01 13.94
CA PRO A 401 -3.63 10.44 13.73
C PRO A 401 -3.65 11.21 15.04
N ASP A 402 -3.01 12.38 15.03
CA ASP A 402 -3.03 13.35 16.13
C ASP A 402 -3.68 14.66 15.65
N ALA A 403 -4.92 14.89 16.07
CA ALA A 403 -5.67 16.09 15.69
C ALA A 403 -5.08 17.39 16.28
N ASP A 404 -4.25 17.27 17.32
CA ASP A 404 -3.60 18.39 18.02
C ASP A 404 -2.14 18.60 17.56
N SER A 405 -1.68 17.88 16.52
CA SER A 405 -0.32 18.02 15.96
C SER A 405 0.00 19.47 15.58
N PRO A 406 0.98 20.11 16.24
CA PRO A 406 1.38 21.49 15.93
C PRO A 406 1.86 21.66 14.48
N VAL A 407 2.60 20.70 13.92
CA VAL A 407 3.08 20.80 12.55
C VAL A 407 1.94 20.67 11.53
N MET A 408 0.96 19.81 11.79
CA MET A 408 -0.23 19.69 10.94
C MET A 408 -1.01 21.01 10.90
N HIS A 409 -1.24 21.62 12.06
CA HIS A 409 -1.91 22.94 12.13
C HIS A 409 -1.13 24.01 11.39
N LEU A 410 0.19 24.07 11.57
CA LEU A 410 1.06 25.01 10.88
C LEU A 410 0.98 24.86 9.36
N VAL A 411 1.08 23.63 8.84
CA VAL A 411 0.99 23.37 7.40
C VAL A 411 -0.37 23.76 6.84
N ARG A 412 -1.47 23.45 7.55
CA ARG A 412 -2.83 23.81 7.14
C ARG A 412 -3.02 25.34 7.06
N GLU A 413 -2.56 26.07 8.06
CA GLU A 413 -2.65 27.54 8.11
C GLU A 413 -1.83 28.18 7.00
N LEU A 414 -0.58 27.73 6.80
CA LEU A 414 0.28 28.19 5.71
C LEU A 414 -0.30 27.89 4.33
N TYR A 415 -0.86 26.70 4.14
CA TYR A 415 -1.49 26.34 2.86
C TYR A 415 -2.63 27.30 2.53
N GLN A 416 -3.50 27.59 3.53
CA GLN A 416 -4.61 28.53 3.37
C GLN A 416 -4.11 29.96 3.10
N GLU A 417 -3.05 30.41 3.78
CA GLU A 417 -2.45 31.73 3.55
C GLU A 417 -1.84 31.85 2.15
N LEU A 418 -1.10 30.83 1.70
CA LEU A 418 -0.37 30.86 0.43
C LEU A 418 -1.25 30.74 -0.80
N PHE A 419 -2.35 29.98 -0.70
CA PHE A 419 -3.15 29.55 -1.86
C PHE A 419 -4.63 29.94 -1.79
N ASP A 420 -5.08 30.59 -0.70
CA ASP A 420 -6.50 30.93 -0.44
C ASP A 420 -7.43 29.71 -0.58
N LYS A 421 -6.93 28.53 -0.17
CA LYS A 421 -7.64 27.26 -0.20
C LYS A 421 -7.46 26.51 1.11
N THR A 422 -8.47 25.80 1.56
CA THR A 422 -8.36 24.90 2.71
C THR A 422 -7.89 23.53 2.23
N PRO A 423 -6.73 23.03 2.73
CA PRO A 423 -6.26 21.70 2.35
C PRO A 423 -7.11 20.61 3.01
N ASN A 424 -7.12 19.43 2.41
CA ASN A 424 -7.72 18.25 3.02
C ASN A 424 -6.76 17.63 4.03
N ILE A 425 -7.24 17.41 5.26
CA ILE A 425 -6.48 16.66 6.27
C ILE A 425 -6.82 15.19 6.10
N MET A 426 -5.81 14.38 5.80
CA MET A 426 -5.96 13.01 5.38
C MET A 426 -5.29 12.02 6.33
N VAL A 427 -5.84 10.83 6.33
CA VAL A 427 -5.24 9.64 6.94
C VAL A 427 -5.36 8.52 5.92
N ILE A 428 -4.24 7.95 5.50
CA ILE A 428 -4.25 6.88 4.51
C ILE A 428 -4.43 5.52 5.18
N HIS A 429 -5.34 4.71 4.66
CA HIS A 429 -5.53 3.33 5.13
C HIS A 429 -4.58 2.35 4.39
N ALA A 430 -3.36 2.79 4.17
CA ALA A 430 -2.21 2.06 3.64
C ALA A 430 -0.98 2.36 4.51
N GLY A 431 0.16 1.73 4.25
CA GLY A 431 1.39 2.00 4.98
C GLY A 431 2.07 3.27 4.48
N LEU A 432 2.74 3.97 5.39
CA LEU A 432 3.77 4.98 5.16
C LEU A 432 4.91 4.74 6.14
N GLU A 433 6.13 5.07 5.77
CA GLU A 433 7.31 4.92 6.64
C GLU A 433 7.16 5.66 7.97
N CYS A 434 6.35 6.74 8.01
CA CYS A 434 6.03 7.49 9.23
C CYS A 434 5.51 6.59 10.36
N GLY A 435 4.77 5.54 10.06
CA GLY A 435 4.33 4.56 11.04
C GLY A 435 5.51 3.86 11.74
N LEU A 436 6.54 3.50 10.98
CA LEU A 436 7.74 2.87 11.50
C LEU A 436 8.61 3.82 12.33
N PHE A 437 8.66 5.09 11.94
CA PHE A 437 9.47 6.10 12.64
C PHE A 437 8.94 6.41 14.04
N LYS A 438 7.66 6.23 14.31
CA LYS A 438 7.10 6.43 15.66
C LYS A 438 7.70 5.51 16.72
N LYS A 439 8.20 4.35 16.34
CA LYS A 439 8.83 3.41 17.29
C LYS A 439 10.17 3.95 17.82
N PRO A 440 11.17 4.30 16.99
CA PRO A 440 12.44 4.90 17.44
C PRO A 440 12.30 6.36 17.87
N TYR A 441 11.28 7.09 17.40
CA TYR A 441 11.06 8.53 17.66
C TYR A 441 9.61 8.82 18.10
N PRO A 442 9.18 8.36 19.28
CA PRO A 442 7.76 8.44 19.70
C PRO A 442 7.23 9.87 19.86
N ASN A 443 8.10 10.84 20.14
CA ASN A 443 7.75 12.23 20.38
C ASN A 443 7.90 13.12 19.13
N MET A 444 8.38 12.57 18.00
CA MET A 444 8.55 13.32 16.77
C MET A 444 7.18 13.69 16.19
N ASP A 445 6.96 14.98 15.97
CA ASP A 445 5.76 15.47 15.28
C ASP A 445 5.94 15.30 13.77
N MET A 446 4.96 14.73 13.08
CA MET A 446 5.13 14.33 11.68
C MET A 446 3.94 14.78 10.82
N VAL A 447 4.25 15.10 9.58
CA VAL A 447 3.28 15.39 8.52
C VAL A 447 3.83 14.88 7.19
N SER A 448 2.94 14.45 6.28
CA SER A 448 3.33 14.12 4.91
C SER A 448 2.63 15.05 3.93
N ILE A 449 3.39 15.57 2.97
CA ILE A 449 2.95 16.48 1.90
C ILE A 449 3.67 16.12 0.60
N GLY A 450 3.07 16.44 -0.54
CA GLY A 450 3.68 16.17 -1.84
C GLY A 450 2.96 16.85 -3.00
N PRO A 451 3.49 16.72 -4.22
CA PRO A 451 2.83 17.16 -5.44
C PRO A 451 1.82 16.14 -5.93
N THR A 452 1.06 16.47 -6.98
CA THR A 452 0.17 15.51 -7.64
C THR A 452 0.95 14.57 -8.55
N ILE A 453 0.97 13.28 -8.17
CA ILE A 453 1.49 12.16 -8.95
C ILE A 453 0.30 11.24 -9.25
N THR A 454 0.15 10.79 -10.49
CA THR A 454 -0.90 9.86 -10.86
C THR A 454 -0.32 8.63 -11.56
N GLY A 455 -0.96 7.49 -11.34
CA GLY A 455 -0.52 6.22 -11.90
C GLY A 455 0.82 5.71 -11.36
N PRO A 456 1.17 5.94 -10.06
CA PRO A 456 2.39 5.40 -9.51
C PRO A 456 2.43 3.88 -9.69
N HIS A 457 3.62 3.29 -9.65
CA HIS A 457 3.85 1.85 -9.83
C HIS A 457 3.40 1.30 -11.20
N SER A 458 3.21 2.17 -12.19
CA SER A 458 2.84 1.79 -13.56
C SER A 458 3.59 2.60 -14.61
N PRO A 459 3.68 2.11 -15.87
CA PRO A 459 4.26 2.89 -16.97
C PRO A 459 3.48 4.15 -17.34
N ASP A 460 2.30 4.35 -16.75
CA ASP A 460 1.47 5.55 -16.90
C ASP A 460 1.76 6.61 -15.83
N GLU A 461 2.73 6.36 -14.95
CA GLU A 461 3.15 7.29 -13.91
C GLU A 461 3.52 8.66 -14.50
N GLN A 462 2.98 9.70 -13.87
CA GLN A 462 3.21 11.08 -14.27
C GLN A 462 3.09 12.02 -13.07
N VAL A 463 3.87 13.11 -13.09
CA VAL A 463 3.81 14.17 -12.09
C VAL A 463 3.35 15.48 -12.71
N HIS A 464 2.43 16.18 -12.03
CA HIS A 464 1.85 17.44 -12.49
C HIS A 464 2.81 18.60 -12.24
N ILE A 465 3.22 19.31 -13.30
CA ILE A 465 4.29 20.34 -13.23
C ILE A 465 3.93 21.49 -12.29
N GLU A 466 2.71 22.03 -12.40
CA GLU A 466 2.27 23.15 -11.56
C GLU A 466 2.23 22.73 -10.08
N SER A 467 1.75 21.53 -9.77
CA SER A 467 1.68 21.04 -8.39
C SER A 467 3.04 20.91 -7.73
N VAL A 468 4.11 20.59 -8.48
CA VAL A 468 5.49 20.61 -7.97
C VAL A 468 5.90 22.02 -7.53
N GLY A 469 5.49 23.06 -8.30
CA GLY A 469 5.73 24.45 -7.93
C GLY A 469 4.98 24.88 -6.67
N LEU A 470 3.70 24.47 -6.52
CA LEU A 470 2.90 24.72 -5.33
C LEU A 470 3.47 24.01 -4.10
N TYR A 471 3.79 22.73 -4.25
CA TYR A 471 4.46 21.94 -3.20
C TYR A 471 5.78 22.57 -2.77
N TRP A 472 6.65 22.96 -3.69
CA TRP A 472 7.91 23.63 -3.37
C TRP A 472 7.70 24.92 -2.57
N LYS A 473 6.72 25.74 -2.98
CA LYS A 473 6.36 26.98 -2.27
C LYS A 473 5.87 26.69 -0.84
N LEU A 474 5.04 25.66 -0.68
CA LEU A 474 4.58 25.22 0.64
C LEU A 474 5.74 24.76 1.50
N LEU A 475 6.59 23.84 0.99
CA LEU A 475 7.73 23.27 1.70
C LEU A 475 8.71 24.34 2.19
N THR A 476 9.11 25.27 1.32
CA THR A 476 10.06 26.33 1.68
C THR A 476 9.46 27.34 2.66
N SER A 477 8.16 27.66 2.51
CA SER A 477 7.46 28.52 3.47
C SER A 477 7.30 27.85 4.83
N LEU A 478 7.05 26.54 4.85
CA LEU A 478 6.95 25.74 6.08
C LEU A 478 8.29 25.75 6.84
N LEU A 479 9.39 25.51 6.16
CA LEU A 479 10.73 25.52 6.78
C LEU A 479 11.06 26.88 7.44
N LYS A 480 10.65 27.96 6.79
CA LYS A 480 10.80 29.33 7.33
C LYS A 480 9.91 29.57 8.55
N ALA A 481 8.71 29.01 8.57
CA ALA A 481 7.69 29.24 9.61
C ALA A 481 7.84 28.33 10.85
N ILE A 482 8.74 27.34 10.82
CA ILE A 482 8.96 26.44 11.97
C ILE A 482 9.22 27.27 13.24
N PRO A 483 8.52 26.97 14.35
CA PRO A 483 8.63 27.75 15.59
C PRO A 483 9.99 27.59 16.26
N GLU A 484 10.32 28.55 17.14
CA GLU A 484 11.49 28.46 17.98
C GLU A 484 11.38 27.30 18.98
N ARG A 485 12.54 26.84 19.44
CA ARG A 485 12.59 25.91 20.59
C ARG A 485 12.09 26.65 21.82
N ALA A 486 11.30 25.95 22.65
CA ALA A 486 10.80 26.49 23.93
C ALA A 486 11.94 26.65 24.96
#